data_4e051b3d1d4ed0d7d38a4b49c83436d8
#
_entry.id   4e051b3d1d4ed0d7d38a4b49c83436d8
#
_cell.length_a   1.000
_cell.length_b   1.000
_cell.length_c   1.000
_cell.angle_alpha   90.00
_cell.angle_beta   90.00
_cell.angle_gamma   90.00
#
_symmetry.space_group_name_H-M   'P 1'
#
loop_
_entity.id
_entity.type
_entity.pdbx_description
1 polymer ?
#
loop_
_entity_poly.entity_id
_entity_poly.type
_entity_poly.pdbx_seq_one_letter_code
_entity_poly.pdbx_strand_id
1 'polypeptide(L)'
;MDEEGKRQMHERRMMLRDKLYEMFHLSTLLDKYIITLSSGELRKFQLTKTLLSGPRLLIMDNPFIGLDAQTREQLAGLLQTLIRETDLQTILVLSKTDDIPEFVTHVIPVEHLDILPKVPRTEYIGQRPRIPIRVLEEGKAARILTLPEKENRLTTTDTEGCMLRFNHVSIRYGQRTILKDLDWTVKQNEKWALSGENGAGKSTLLSLVCADNPQSYACDIELFGRKRGSGESIWDIKRHIGYVSPEMHRAYLKDLPAIDIVASGLNDSVGLYVHPRPEQRAVCEWWMDIFGIAGLKDRTFLKLSSGEQRLCLLARAFVKDPELLILDEPLHGLDDRNRQLTREIISAFCRRKDKTMIMVTHYAEELPDVITHNLFLKKNK
;
A
#
# COMPACT_ATOMS: atom_id res chain seq x y z
N MET A 1 -20.65 -31.25 28.89
CA MET A 1 -19.70 -30.30 29.51
C MET A 1 -20.37 -29.81 30.78
N ASP A 2 -19.76 -30.08 31.92
CA ASP A 2 -20.24 -29.69 33.26
C ASP A 2 -20.12 -28.16 33.49
N GLU A 3 -20.68 -27.65 34.56
CA GLU A 3 -20.67 -26.22 34.88
C GLU A 3 -19.24 -25.70 35.10
N GLU A 4 -18.36 -26.52 35.63
CA GLU A 4 -16.96 -26.19 35.89
C GLU A 4 -16.15 -26.03 34.59
N GLY A 5 -16.36 -26.90 33.61
CA GLY A 5 -15.79 -26.79 32.28
C GLY A 5 -16.29 -25.56 31.52
N LYS A 6 -17.55 -25.16 31.66
CA LYS A 6 -18.09 -23.91 31.09
C LYS A 6 -17.45 -22.68 31.71
N ARG A 7 -17.22 -22.69 33.02
CA ARG A 7 -16.59 -21.60 33.78
C ARG A 7 -15.12 -21.43 33.37
N GLN A 8 -14.36 -22.52 33.31
CA GLN A 8 -12.97 -22.50 32.88
C GLN A 8 -12.85 -22.03 31.43
N MET A 9 -13.74 -22.43 30.55
CA MET A 9 -13.71 -21.96 29.15
C MET A 9 -14.05 -20.47 29.07
N HIS A 10 -14.97 -19.98 29.88
CA HIS A 10 -15.29 -18.55 29.96
C HIS A 10 -14.08 -17.73 30.45
N GLU A 11 -13.43 -18.16 31.52
CA GLU A 11 -12.24 -17.51 32.06
C GLU A 11 -11.11 -17.45 31.02
N ARG A 12 -10.83 -18.55 30.32
CA ARG A 12 -9.83 -18.58 29.24
C ARG A 12 -10.16 -17.59 28.11
N ARG A 13 -11.45 -17.49 27.73
CA ARG A 13 -11.90 -16.53 26.72
C ARG A 13 -11.71 -15.08 27.16
N MET A 14 -11.97 -14.79 28.43
CA MET A 14 -11.77 -13.44 28.98
C MET A 14 -10.29 -13.08 29.01
N MET A 15 -9.43 -13.99 29.46
CA MET A 15 -7.96 -13.77 29.43
C MET A 15 -7.44 -13.55 27.99
N LEU A 16 -7.92 -14.34 27.04
CA LEU A 16 -7.55 -14.18 25.64
C LEU A 16 -8.04 -12.83 25.08
N ARG A 17 -9.26 -12.42 25.41
CA ARG A 17 -9.82 -11.12 25.03
C ARG A 17 -8.93 -9.98 25.53
N ASP A 18 -8.59 -10.00 26.81
CA ASP A 18 -7.81 -8.92 27.42
C ASP A 18 -6.42 -8.83 26.80
N LYS A 19 -5.76 -9.99 26.56
CA LYS A 19 -4.49 -10.07 25.85
C LYS A 19 -4.57 -9.52 24.42
N LEU A 20 -5.64 -9.83 23.68
CA LEU A 20 -5.86 -9.33 22.32
C LEU A 20 -6.14 -7.82 22.31
N TYR A 21 -6.91 -7.32 23.28
CA TYR A 21 -7.23 -5.90 23.41
C TYR A 21 -5.98 -5.08 23.71
N GLU A 22 -5.12 -5.56 24.58
CA GLU A 22 -3.84 -4.93 24.88
C GLU A 22 -2.92 -4.95 23.66
N MET A 23 -2.70 -6.13 23.06
CA MET A 23 -1.81 -6.33 21.91
C MET A 23 -2.17 -5.44 20.72
N PHE A 24 -3.45 -5.36 20.37
CA PHE A 24 -3.92 -4.61 19.22
C PHE A 24 -4.34 -3.17 19.54
N HIS A 25 -4.21 -2.75 20.82
CA HIS A 25 -4.68 -1.45 21.32
C HIS A 25 -6.15 -1.18 20.99
N LEU A 26 -7.01 -2.20 21.15
CA LEU A 26 -8.42 -2.12 20.75
C LEU A 26 -9.28 -1.30 21.70
N SER A 27 -8.87 -1.10 22.95
CA SER A 27 -9.66 -0.37 23.95
C SER A 27 -10.07 1.04 23.49
N THR A 28 -9.24 1.69 22.66
CA THR A 28 -9.55 3.01 22.10
C THR A 28 -10.45 2.96 20.86
N LEU A 29 -10.77 1.77 20.37
CA LEU A 29 -11.52 1.55 19.14
C LEU A 29 -12.95 1.03 19.41
N LEU A 30 -13.23 0.55 20.64
CA LEU A 30 -14.47 -0.13 20.98
C LEU A 30 -15.72 0.75 20.77
N ASP A 31 -15.58 2.05 20.97
CA ASP A 31 -16.66 3.02 20.82
C ASP A 31 -16.77 3.63 19.42
N LYS A 32 -15.91 3.21 18.50
CA LYS A 32 -15.92 3.68 17.10
C LYS A 32 -16.86 2.86 16.24
N TYR A 33 -17.51 3.51 15.30
CA TYR A 33 -18.22 2.80 14.23
C TYR A 33 -17.24 2.06 13.32
N ILE A 34 -17.59 0.85 12.91
CA ILE A 34 -16.74 -0.01 12.04
C ILE A 34 -16.34 0.71 10.75
N ILE A 35 -17.22 1.52 10.18
CA ILE A 35 -16.97 2.31 8.97
C ILE A 35 -15.93 3.41 9.14
N THR A 36 -15.62 3.82 10.37
CA THR A 36 -14.62 4.85 10.69
C THR A 36 -13.26 4.27 11.02
N LEU A 37 -13.12 2.95 11.06
CA LEU A 37 -11.86 2.27 11.31
C LEU A 37 -10.97 2.34 10.06
N SER A 38 -9.69 2.60 10.27
CA SER A 38 -8.68 2.41 9.23
C SER A 38 -8.59 0.93 8.84
N SER A 39 -8.01 0.61 7.69
CA SER A 39 -7.85 -0.78 7.25
C SER A 39 -7.10 -1.64 8.24
N GLY A 40 -6.04 -1.10 8.85
CA GLY A 40 -5.28 -1.79 9.90
C GLY A 40 -6.10 -2.03 11.17
N GLU A 41 -6.86 -1.01 11.63
CA GLU A 41 -7.75 -1.13 12.79
C GLU A 41 -8.86 -2.16 12.53
N LEU A 42 -9.50 -2.12 11.37
CA LEU A 42 -10.53 -3.08 10.97
C LEU A 42 -9.99 -4.52 10.96
N ARG A 43 -8.78 -4.71 10.44
CA ARG A 43 -8.14 -6.03 10.37
C ARG A 43 -7.83 -6.58 11.78
N LYS A 44 -7.26 -5.76 12.67
CA LYS A 44 -7.04 -6.11 14.07
C LYS A 44 -8.33 -6.52 14.75
N PHE A 45 -9.41 -5.78 14.52
CA PHE A 45 -10.74 -6.11 15.04
C PHE A 45 -11.27 -7.45 14.49
N GLN A 46 -11.15 -7.69 13.18
CA GLN A 46 -11.59 -8.94 12.55
C GLN A 46 -10.80 -10.14 13.08
N LEU A 47 -9.48 -10.03 13.22
CA LEU A 47 -8.63 -11.07 13.79
C LEU A 47 -9.04 -11.39 15.25
N THR A 48 -9.23 -10.36 16.05
CA THR A 48 -9.69 -10.52 17.44
C THR A 48 -11.03 -11.25 17.52
N LYS A 49 -12.02 -10.83 16.71
CA LYS A 49 -13.34 -11.48 16.65
C LYS A 49 -13.23 -12.95 16.28
N THR A 50 -12.40 -13.28 15.28
CA THR A 50 -12.19 -14.65 14.81
C THR A 50 -11.51 -15.50 15.88
N LEU A 51 -10.46 -15.02 16.51
CA LEU A 51 -9.75 -15.75 17.57
C LEU A 51 -10.62 -15.99 18.81
N LEU A 52 -11.45 -15.00 19.18
CA LEU A 52 -12.39 -15.12 20.29
C LEU A 52 -13.55 -16.10 20.04
N SER A 53 -13.83 -16.46 18.78
CA SER A 53 -14.83 -17.50 18.48
C SER A 53 -14.37 -18.92 18.86
N GLY A 54 -13.06 -19.10 19.13
CA GLY A 54 -12.49 -20.40 19.52
C GLY A 54 -12.54 -21.44 18.40
N PRO A 55 -12.09 -21.15 17.19
CA PRO A 55 -12.15 -22.10 16.09
C PRO A 55 -11.21 -23.28 16.33
N ARG A 56 -11.54 -24.48 15.81
CA ARG A 56 -10.60 -25.61 15.73
C ARG A 56 -9.68 -25.49 14.52
N LEU A 57 -10.17 -24.89 13.43
CA LEU A 57 -9.40 -24.60 12.23
C LEU A 57 -9.48 -23.10 11.95
N LEU A 58 -8.33 -22.45 11.88
CA LEU A 58 -8.19 -21.05 11.55
C LEU A 58 -7.53 -20.92 10.18
N ILE A 59 -8.26 -20.33 9.24
CA ILE A 59 -7.74 -20.03 7.90
C ILE A 59 -7.56 -18.52 7.80
N MET A 60 -6.35 -18.07 7.49
CA MET A 60 -6.02 -16.65 7.37
C MET A 60 -5.34 -16.37 6.03
N ASP A 61 -5.92 -15.44 5.28
CA ASP A 61 -5.34 -14.95 4.03
C ASP A 61 -4.51 -13.69 4.30
N ASN A 62 -3.21 -13.81 4.08
CA ASN A 62 -2.23 -12.75 4.26
C ASN A 62 -2.37 -11.99 5.60
N PRO A 63 -2.33 -12.67 6.77
CA PRO A 63 -2.65 -12.06 8.07
C PRO A 63 -1.70 -10.95 8.49
N PHE A 64 -0.48 -10.92 7.97
CA PHE A 64 0.56 -9.98 8.35
C PHE A 64 0.56 -8.68 7.54
N ILE A 65 -0.24 -8.62 6.48
CA ILE A 65 -0.33 -7.46 5.60
C ILE A 65 -0.91 -6.24 6.33
N GLY A 66 -0.30 -5.06 6.19
CA GLY A 66 -0.74 -3.79 6.81
C GLY A 66 -0.49 -3.73 8.33
N LEU A 67 0.24 -4.69 8.89
CA LEU A 67 0.75 -4.64 10.26
C LEU A 67 2.19 -4.11 10.26
N ASP A 68 2.49 -3.23 11.22
CA ASP A 68 3.88 -2.84 11.49
C ASP A 68 4.70 -4.03 12.01
N ALA A 69 6.02 -3.92 11.98
CA ALA A 69 6.94 -5.00 12.33
C ALA A 69 6.66 -5.57 13.74
N GLN A 70 6.44 -4.68 14.72
CA GLN A 70 6.18 -5.08 16.11
C GLN A 70 4.85 -5.84 16.23
N THR A 71 3.77 -5.33 15.64
CA THR A 71 2.45 -5.98 15.68
C THR A 71 2.48 -7.33 14.96
N ARG A 72 3.26 -7.46 13.89
CA ARG A 72 3.43 -8.72 13.15
C ARG A 72 4.12 -9.78 14.00
N GLU A 73 5.21 -9.43 14.67
CA GLU A 73 5.93 -10.32 15.56
C GLU A 73 5.04 -10.76 16.75
N GLN A 74 4.31 -9.84 17.35
CA GLN A 74 3.36 -10.12 18.41
C GLN A 74 2.24 -11.07 17.95
N LEU A 75 1.68 -10.89 16.74
CA LEU A 75 0.66 -11.78 16.17
C LEU A 75 1.23 -13.17 15.93
N ALA A 76 2.44 -13.28 15.37
CA ALA A 76 3.10 -14.55 15.14
C ALA A 76 3.34 -15.30 16.47
N GLY A 77 3.85 -14.62 17.50
CA GLY A 77 4.05 -15.17 18.83
C GLY A 77 2.74 -15.62 19.51
N LEU A 78 1.65 -14.85 19.34
CA LEU A 78 0.33 -15.25 19.84
C LEU A 78 -0.17 -16.52 19.16
N LEU A 79 -0.10 -16.58 17.82
CA LEU A 79 -0.53 -17.75 17.06
C LEU A 79 0.28 -18.99 17.46
N GLN A 80 1.59 -18.85 17.63
CA GLN A 80 2.46 -19.92 18.10
C GLN A 80 2.03 -20.42 19.49
N THR A 81 1.71 -19.51 20.40
CA THR A 81 1.22 -19.84 21.74
C THR A 81 -0.12 -20.59 21.69
N LEU A 82 -1.08 -20.07 20.91
CA LEU A 82 -2.38 -20.70 20.75
C LEU A 82 -2.29 -22.11 20.15
N ILE A 83 -1.48 -22.28 19.10
CA ILE A 83 -1.24 -23.59 18.47
C ILE A 83 -0.62 -24.59 19.45
N ARG A 84 0.30 -24.12 20.32
CA ARG A 84 0.97 -24.98 21.31
C ARG A 84 0.07 -25.34 22.49
N GLU A 85 -0.78 -24.43 22.94
CA GLU A 85 -1.60 -24.58 24.14
C GLU A 85 -3.02 -25.13 23.85
N THR A 86 -3.40 -25.23 22.60
CA THR A 86 -4.72 -25.71 22.17
C THR A 86 -4.61 -26.64 20.95
N ASP A 87 -5.74 -27.30 20.60
CA ASP A 87 -5.83 -28.14 19.40
C ASP A 87 -6.09 -27.32 18.12
N LEU A 88 -5.69 -26.04 18.10
CA LEU A 88 -5.91 -25.13 16.97
C LEU A 88 -5.06 -25.55 15.76
N GLN A 89 -5.72 -25.93 14.69
CA GLN A 89 -5.08 -26.09 13.38
C GLN A 89 -5.12 -24.75 12.62
N THR A 90 -4.03 -24.42 11.93
CA THR A 90 -3.91 -23.15 11.24
C THR A 90 -3.44 -23.33 9.81
N ILE A 91 -4.13 -22.69 8.87
CA ILE A 91 -3.72 -22.55 7.48
C ILE A 91 -3.47 -21.07 7.21
N LEU A 92 -2.25 -20.75 6.81
CA LEU A 92 -1.85 -19.41 6.39
C LEU A 92 -1.69 -19.40 4.88
N VAL A 93 -2.45 -18.55 4.20
CA VAL A 93 -2.21 -18.23 2.79
C VAL A 93 -1.30 -17.01 2.77
N LEU A 94 -0.12 -17.14 2.17
CA LEU A 94 0.91 -16.11 2.18
C LEU A 94 1.36 -15.84 0.75
N SER A 95 1.50 -14.57 0.41
CA SER A 95 2.04 -14.13 -0.88
C SER A 95 3.55 -13.88 -0.85
N LYS A 96 4.14 -13.86 0.36
CA LYS A 96 5.59 -13.70 0.60
C LYS A 96 6.16 -14.94 1.26
N THR A 97 7.23 -15.46 0.69
CA THR A 97 7.96 -16.59 1.28
C THR A 97 8.65 -16.18 2.61
N ASP A 98 9.10 -14.94 2.71
CA ASP A 98 9.77 -14.42 3.91
C ASP A 98 8.81 -14.24 5.10
N ASP A 99 7.50 -14.20 4.85
CA ASP A 99 6.49 -14.07 5.88
C ASP A 99 6.08 -15.44 6.50
N ILE A 100 6.70 -16.60 6.12
CA ILE A 100 6.38 -17.92 6.68
C ILE A 100 6.90 -18.03 8.12
N PRO A 101 6.01 -17.99 9.14
CA PRO A 101 6.44 -18.04 10.53
C PRO A 101 7.14 -19.36 10.90
N GLU A 102 7.94 -19.34 11.96
CA GLU A 102 8.68 -20.52 12.42
C GLU A 102 7.78 -21.65 12.91
N PHE A 103 6.60 -21.34 13.43
CA PHE A 103 5.64 -22.34 13.91
C PHE A 103 4.95 -23.14 12.79
N VAL A 104 5.06 -22.69 11.53
CA VAL A 104 4.51 -23.41 10.36
C VAL A 104 5.31 -24.68 10.16
N THR A 105 4.64 -25.83 10.13
CA THR A 105 5.28 -27.13 10.00
C THR A 105 5.51 -27.55 8.54
N HIS A 106 4.57 -27.21 7.68
CA HIS A 106 4.57 -27.62 6.27
C HIS A 106 4.14 -26.47 5.37
N VAL A 107 4.60 -26.52 4.13
CA VAL A 107 4.24 -25.60 3.06
C VAL A 107 3.61 -26.37 1.91
N ILE A 108 2.58 -25.81 1.32
CA ILE A 108 1.98 -26.26 0.07
C ILE A 108 2.18 -25.14 -0.95
N PRO A 109 3.17 -25.26 -1.85
CA PRO A 109 3.39 -24.22 -2.86
C PRO A 109 2.23 -24.25 -3.88
N VAL A 110 1.84 -23.05 -4.35
CA VAL A 110 0.86 -22.90 -5.44
C VAL A 110 1.53 -22.10 -6.55
N GLU A 111 1.71 -22.74 -7.71
CA GLU A 111 2.41 -22.16 -8.86
C GLU A 111 1.62 -22.41 -10.14
N HIS A 112 1.50 -21.40 -10.99
CA HIS A 112 0.83 -21.51 -12.29
C HIS A 112 -0.59 -22.11 -12.24
N LEU A 113 -1.34 -21.83 -11.16
CA LEU A 113 -2.67 -22.37 -10.83
C LEU A 113 -2.67 -23.85 -10.42
N ASP A 114 -1.51 -24.47 -10.23
CA ASP A 114 -1.35 -25.83 -9.74
C ASP A 114 -0.97 -25.82 -8.26
N ILE A 115 -1.55 -26.77 -7.52
CA ILE A 115 -1.22 -27.04 -6.12
C ILE A 115 -0.12 -28.12 -6.09
N LEU A 116 1.05 -27.74 -5.63
CA LEU A 116 2.19 -28.66 -5.53
C LEU A 116 2.12 -29.54 -4.27
N PRO A 117 2.87 -30.63 -4.20
CA PRO A 117 2.91 -31.49 -3.03
C PRO A 117 3.31 -30.75 -1.75
N LYS A 118 2.69 -31.16 -0.64
CA LYS A 118 3.03 -30.67 0.70
C LYS A 118 4.46 -31.08 1.08
N VAL A 119 5.27 -30.13 1.48
CA VAL A 119 6.66 -30.33 1.91
C VAL A 119 6.91 -29.76 3.31
N PRO A 120 7.85 -30.30 4.09
CA PRO A 120 8.26 -29.70 5.35
C PRO A 120 8.76 -28.26 5.15
N ARG A 121 8.44 -27.33 6.09
CA ARG A 121 8.90 -25.95 6.02
C ARG A 121 10.41 -25.83 5.89
N THR A 122 11.16 -26.62 6.64
CA THR A 122 12.63 -26.60 6.63
C THR A 122 13.21 -26.97 5.27
N GLU A 123 12.59 -27.94 4.60
CA GLU A 123 12.94 -28.35 3.24
C GLU A 123 12.59 -27.24 2.23
N TYR A 124 11.37 -26.70 2.30
CA TYR A 124 10.91 -25.63 1.41
C TYR A 124 11.81 -24.39 1.49
N ILE A 125 12.17 -23.95 2.71
CA ILE A 125 13.04 -22.79 2.90
C ILE A 125 14.48 -23.10 2.47
N GLY A 126 14.98 -24.31 2.71
CA GLY A 126 16.32 -24.74 2.32
C GLY A 126 16.49 -24.95 0.81
N GLN A 127 15.44 -25.40 0.15
CA GLN A 127 15.43 -25.68 -1.29
C GLN A 127 14.82 -24.53 -2.11
N ARG A 128 14.63 -23.32 -1.51
CA ARG A 128 13.96 -22.19 -2.18
C ARG A 128 14.17 -22.30 -3.69
N PRO A 129 13.17 -22.71 -4.48
CA PRO A 129 13.29 -22.57 -5.92
C PRO A 129 13.56 -21.08 -6.14
N ARG A 130 14.62 -20.75 -6.87
CA ARG A 130 14.80 -19.40 -7.36
C ARG A 130 13.63 -19.17 -8.29
N ILE A 131 12.52 -18.66 -7.74
CA ILE A 131 11.38 -18.21 -8.55
C ILE A 131 12.01 -17.32 -9.62
N PRO A 132 11.84 -17.62 -10.92
CA PRO A 132 12.43 -16.80 -11.94
C PRO A 132 11.95 -15.37 -11.75
N ILE A 133 12.86 -14.53 -11.29
CA ILE A 133 12.58 -13.12 -10.99
C ILE A 133 12.15 -12.51 -12.31
N ARG A 134 11.00 -11.87 -12.33
CA ARG A 134 10.56 -11.12 -13.50
C ARG A 134 11.31 -9.79 -13.49
N VAL A 135 12.37 -9.73 -14.28
CA VAL A 135 13.23 -8.56 -14.40
C VAL A 135 12.66 -7.66 -15.50
N LEU A 136 12.71 -6.35 -15.30
CA LEU A 136 12.37 -5.39 -16.34
C LEU A 136 13.37 -5.52 -17.49
N GLU A 137 12.88 -5.82 -18.68
CA GLU A 137 13.69 -5.93 -19.87
C GLU A 137 14.49 -4.64 -20.11
N GLU A 138 15.78 -4.75 -20.45
CA GLU A 138 16.68 -3.58 -20.66
C GLU A 138 16.09 -2.59 -21.70
N GLY A 139 15.49 -3.10 -22.77
CA GLY A 139 14.84 -2.27 -23.78
C GLY A 139 13.65 -1.47 -23.23
N LYS A 140 12.87 -2.08 -22.33
CA LYS A 140 11.73 -1.42 -21.65
C LYS A 140 12.24 -0.38 -20.65
N ALA A 141 13.28 -0.71 -19.89
CA ALA A 141 13.93 0.22 -18.96
C ALA A 141 14.51 1.45 -19.70
N ALA A 142 15.24 1.23 -20.79
CA ALA A 142 15.78 2.30 -21.63
C ALA A 142 14.68 3.21 -22.19
N ARG A 143 13.55 2.61 -22.63
CA ARG A 143 12.41 3.39 -23.14
C ARG A 143 11.74 4.23 -22.06
N ILE A 144 11.62 3.73 -20.82
CA ILE A 144 11.12 4.52 -19.68
C ILE A 144 12.03 5.74 -19.45
N LEU A 145 13.35 5.55 -19.46
CA LEU A 145 14.34 6.61 -19.25
C LEU A 145 14.30 7.68 -20.35
N THR A 146 13.96 7.30 -21.58
CA THR A 146 13.94 8.18 -22.75
C THR A 146 12.56 8.72 -23.10
N LEU A 147 11.54 8.53 -22.23
CA LEU A 147 10.24 9.15 -22.43
C LEU A 147 10.39 10.66 -22.59
N PRO A 148 9.75 11.27 -23.60
CA PRO A 148 9.87 12.70 -23.83
C PRO A 148 9.37 13.48 -22.60
N GLU A 149 10.09 14.55 -22.28
CA GLU A 149 9.67 15.46 -21.24
C GLU A 149 8.42 16.22 -21.72
N LYS A 150 7.44 16.42 -20.82
CA LYS A 150 6.24 17.17 -21.18
C LYS A 150 6.58 18.63 -21.51
N GLU A 151 5.99 19.16 -22.56
CA GLU A 151 6.14 20.56 -22.99
C GLU A 151 5.70 21.57 -21.91
N ASN A 152 4.69 21.21 -21.08
CA ASN A 152 4.18 22.03 -19.97
C ASN A 152 4.75 21.58 -18.61
N ARG A 153 6.06 21.54 -18.48
CA ARG A 153 6.68 21.40 -17.16
C ARG A 153 6.23 22.49 -16.22
N LEU A 154 6.08 22.08 -14.95
CA LEU A 154 6.09 23.05 -13.86
C LEU A 154 7.35 23.90 -13.97
N THR A 155 7.22 25.08 -14.54
CA THR A 155 8.16 26.14 -14.22
C THR A 155 7.85 26.53 -12.79
N THR A 156 8.51 25.86 -11.84
CA THR A 156 8.48 26.33 -10.46
C THR A 156 8.99 27.78 -10.53
N THR A 157 8.09 28.70 -10.21
CA THR A 157 8.43 30.13 -10.11
C THR A 157 9.42 30.37 -8.96
N ASP A 158 9.65 29.33 -8.17
CA ASP A 158 10.60 29.32 -7.06
C ASP A 158 11.98 28.91 -7.59
N THR A 159 12.96 29.78 -7.39
CA THR A 159 14.37 29.60 -7.75
C THR A 159 15.01 28.35 -7.09
N GLU A 160 14.37 27.78 -6.06
CA GLU A 160 14.87 26.61 -5.33
C GLU A 160 14.35 25.26 -5.83
N GLY A 161 13.47 25.21 -6.85
CA GLY A 161 12.91 23.96 -7.36
C GLY A 161 12.03 23.20 -6.36
N CYS A 162 11.29 23.92 -5.51
CA CYS A 162 10.44 23.34 -4.48
C CYS A 162 9.19 22.69 -5.09
N MET A 163 8.98 21.39 -4.83
CA MET A 163 7.79 20.65 -5.25
C MET A 163 6.67 20.75 -4.23
N LEU A 164 7.01 20.68 -2.96
CA LEU A 164 6.07 20.90 -1.85
C LEU A 164 6.81 21.46 -0.63
N ARG A 165 6.13 22.31 0.12
CA ARG A 165 6.62 22.90 1.37
C ARG A 165 5.49 22.96 2.38
N PHE A 166 5.76 22.46 3.57
CA PHE A 166 4.91 22.50 4.74
C PHE A 166 5.62 23.32 5.81
N ASN A 167 4.97 24.37 6.31
CA ASN A 167 5.51 25.23 7.35
C ASN A 167 4.62 25.13 8.58
N HIS A 168 5.15 24.60 9.68
CA HIS A 168 4.45 24.46 10.98
C HIS A 168 3.06 23.83 10.88
N VAL A 169 2.90 22.82 9.99
CA VAL A 169 1.58 22.23 9.68
C VAL A 169 1.11 21.35 10.84
N SER A 170 -0.09 21.67 11.34
CA SER A 170 -0.76 20.89 12.38
C SER A 170 -2.16 20.49 11.95
N ILE A 171 -2.49 19.18 12.08
CA ILE A 171 -3.79 18.62 11.69
C ILE A 171 -4.44 17.96 12.90
N ARG A 172 -5.72 18.29 13.12
CA ARG A 172 -6.53 17.77 14.23
C ARG A 172 -7.85 17.22 13.73
N TYR A 173 -8.28 16.11 14.34
CA TYR A 173 -9.62 15.56 14.19
C TYR A 173 -10.26 15.44 15.58
N GLY A 174 -11.21 16.32 15.89
CA GLY A 174 -11.75 16.46 17.24
C GLY A 174 -10.64 16.82 18.24
N GLN A 175 -10.51 16.00 19.28
CA GLN A 175 -9.47 16.20 20.32
C GLN A 175 -8.11 15.59 19.94
N ARG A 176 -8.04 14.81 18.87
CA ARG A 176 -6.82 14.10 18.49
C ARG A 176 -5.98 14.92 17.52
N THR A 177 -4.74 15.21 17.90
CA THR A 177 -3.73 15.79 17.01
C THR A 177 -3.05 14.67 16.22
N ILE A 178 -3.15 14.71 14.90
CA ILE A 178 -2.53 13.74 14.01
C ILE A 178 -1.15 14.19 13.57
N LEU A 179 -1.04 15.41 13.04
CA LEU A 179 0.23 16.05 12.73
C LEU A 179 0.39 17.26 13.65
N LYS A 180 1.59 17.46 14.15
CA LYS A 180 1.90 18.56 15.06
C LYS A 180 3.17 19.26 14.61
N ASP A 181 3.03 20.54 14.26
CA ASP A 181 4.15 21.44 13.97
C ASP A 181 5.15 20.83 12.97
N LEU A 182 4.63 20.34 11.84
CA LEU A 182 5.42 19.66 10.83
C LEU A 182 6.01 20.66 9.85
N ASP A 183 7.33 20.71 9.77
CA ASP A 183 8.11 21.33 8.71
C ASP A 183 8.64 20.26 7.78
N TRP A 184 8.33 20.37 6.48
CA TRP A 184 8.80 19.43 5.48
C TRP A 184 8.87 20.08 4.11
N THR A 185 10.02 19.98 3.47
CA THR A 185 10.23 20.48 2.12
C THR A 185 10.73 19.34 1.23
N VAL A 186 10.12 19.16 0.07
CA VAL A 186 10.55 18.24 -0.97
C VAL A 186 10.91 19.04 -2.20
N LYS A 187 12.13 18.84 -2.69
CA LYS A 187 12.63 19.47 -3.90
C LYS A 187 12.44 18.56 -5.11
N GLN A 188 12.48 19.15 -6.28
CA GLN A 188 12.46 18.40 -7.54
C GLN A 188 13.60 17.35 -7.57
N ASN A 189 13.31 16.18 -8.15
CA ASN A 189 14.25 15.07 -8.23
C ASN A 189 14.61 14.39 -6.90
N GLU A 190 14.01 14.75 -5.77
CA GLU A 190 14.18 14.00 -4.53
C GLU A 190 13.27 12.78 -4.49
N LYS A 191 13.73 11.71 -3.84
CA LYS A 191 12.99 10.46 -3.64
C LYS A 191 12.94 10.18 -2.15
N TRP A 192 11.73 10.30 -1.59
CA TRP A 192 11.48 10.22 -0.17
C TRP A 192 10.86 8.89 0.23
N ALA A 193 11.42 8.25 1.23
CA ALA A 193 10.76 7.20 1.98
C ALA A 193 10.04 7.83 3.18
N LEU A 194 8.73 7.65 3.27
CA LEU A 194 7.92 8.08 4.39
C LEU A 194 7.60 6.88 5.28
N SER A 195 8.09 6.89 6.51
CA SER A 195 7.94 5.82 7.48
C SER A 195 7.35 6.32 8.80
N GLY A 196 6.96 5.41 9.67
CA GLY A 196 6.38 5.71 10.97
C GLY A 196 5.37 4.67 11.40
N GLU A 197 5.01 4.68 12.69
CA GLU A 197 4.05 3.76 13.28
C GLU A 197 2.67 3.84 12.63
N ASN A 198 1.86 2.79 12.81
CA ASN A 198 0.46 2.83 12.42
C ASN A 198 -0.29 3.91 13.20
N GLY A 199 -1.01 4.77 12.46
CA GLY A 199 -1.71 5.93 13.04
C GLY A 199 -0.82 7.14 13.33
N ALA A 200 0.43 7.17 12.85
CA ALA A 200 1.32 8.34 12.94
C ALA A 200 0.95 9.49 11.97
N GLY A 201 -0.06 9.29 11.10
CA GLY A 201 -0.52 10.35 10.21
C GLY A 201 0.02 10.28 8.78
N LYS A 202 0.65 9.16 8.35
CA LYS A 202 1.18 9.01 6.99
C LYS A 202 0.12 9.27 5.91
N SER A 203 -1.02 8.59 5.97
CA SER A 203 -2.10 8.79 5.00
C SER A 203 -2.71 10.19 5.08
N THR A 204 -2.75 10.80 6.28
CA THR A 204 -3.18 12.21 6.44
C THR A 204 -2.19 13.15 5.75
N LEU A 205 -0.88 12.94 5.91
CA LEU A 205 0.13 13.73 5.23
C LEU A 205 0.01 13.61 3.71
N LEU A 206 -0.14 12.36 3.19
CA LEU A 206 -0.33 12.15 1.75
C LEU A 206 -1.62 12.81 1.24
N SER A 207 -2.71 12.78 2.01
CA SER A 207 -3.97 13.45 1.62
C SER A 207 -3.84 14.97 1.52
N LEU A 208 -2.94 15.58 2.31
CA LEU A 208 -2.62 17.00 2.18
C LEU A 208 -1.84 17.27 0.89
N VAL A 209 -0.87 16.43 0.55
CA VAL A 209 -0.09 16.54 -0.70
C VAL A 209 -0.98 16.35 -1.92
N CYS A 210 -1.91 15.37 -1.89
CA CYS A 210 -2.87 15.11 -2.96
C CYS A 210 -4.00 16.15 -3.06
N ALA A 211 -4.02 17.15 -2.17
CA ALA A 211 -5.07 18.17 -2.06
C ALA A 211 -6.47 17.58 -1.78
N ASP A 212 -6.56 16.38 -1.23
CA ASP A 212 -7.81 15.71 -0.87
C ASP A 212 -8.29 16.06 0.54
N ASN A 213 -7.43 16.65 1.37
CA ASN A 213 -7.75 17.01 2.74
C ASN A 213 -8.17 18.49 2.81
N PRO A 214 -9.42 18.79 3.20
CA PRO A 214 -9.91 20.18 3.27
C PRO A 214 -9.17 21.04 4.28
N GLN A 215 -8.53 20.47 5.31
CA GLN A 215 -7.71 21.24 6.26
C GLN A 215 -6.45 21.83 5.61
N SER A 216 -6.09 21.40 4.40
CA SER A 216 -4.96 21.97 3.65
C SER A 216 -5.11 23.47 3.38
N TYR A 217 -6.34 23.96 3.28
CA TYR A 217 -6.63 25.40 3.08
C TYR A 217 -6.36 26.27 4.32
N ALA A 218 -6.36 25.67 5.51
CA ALA A 218 -6.08 26.35 6.77
C ALA A 218 -4.62 26.27 7.19
N CYS A 219 -3.79 25.57 6.42
CA CYS A 219 -2.38 25.33 6.70
C CYS A 219 -1.49 26.15 5.77
N ASP A 220 -0.26 26.40 6.21
CA ASP A 220 0.76 27.00 5.34
C ASP A 220 1.44 25.91 4.53
N ILE A 221 0.83 25.62 3.39
CA ILE A 221 1.26 24.56 2.46
C ILE A 221 1.43 25.18 1.08
N GLU A 222 2.57 24.90 0.47
CA GLU A 222 2.82 25.18 -0.94
C GLU A 222 2.93 23.84 -1.69
N LEU A 223 2.25 23.76 -2.83
CA LEU A 223 2.33 22.63 -3.74
C LEU A 223 2.66 23.15 -5.14
N PHE A 224 3.73 22.61 -5.72
CA PHE A 224 4.18 22.99 -7.05
C PHE A 224 4.42 24.52 -7.22
N GLY A 225 5.01 25.15 -6.19
CA GLY A 225 5.31 26.57 -6.18
C GLY A 225 4.09 27.48 -5.99
N ARG A 226 2.92 26.93 -5.60
CA ARG A 226 1.70 27.68 -5.33
C ARG A 226 1.20 27.43 -3.92
N LYS A 227 0.89 28.50 -3.19
CA LYS A 227 0.27 28.39 -1.86
C LYS A 227 -1.15 27.83 -1.99
N ARG A 228 -1.53 26.91 -1.10
CA ARG A 228 -2.90 26.39 -1.03
C ARG A 228 -3.88 27.50 -0.74
N GLY A 229 -4.99 27.52 -1.52
CA GLY A 229 -6.03 28.56 -1.40
C GLY A 229 -5.73 29.86 -2.15
N SER A 230 -4.74 29.90 -3.03
CA SER A 230 -4.42 31.06 -3.87
C SER A 230 -5.24 31.14 -5.17
N GLY A 231 -6.29 30.29 -5.32
CA GLY A 231 -7.14 30.24 -6.49
C GLY A 231 -6.87 29.06 -7.43
N GLU A 232 -5.95 28.18 -7.06
CA GLU A 232 -5.66 26.94 -7.81
C GLU A 232 -6.81 25.93 -7.69
N SER A 233 -7.09 25.22 -8.76
CA SER A 233 -8.02 24.10 -8.78
C SER A 233 -7.34 22.84 -8.23
N ILE A 234 -8.11 21.95 -7.61
CA ILE A 234 -7.63 20.61 -7.22
C ILE A 234 -7.06 19.86 -8.44
N TRP A 235 -7.65 20.03 -9.60
CA TRP A 235 -7.21 19.41 -10.85
C TRP A 235 -5.87 19.95 -11.34
N ASP A 236 -5.55 21.24 -11.06
CA ASP A 236 -4.26 21.82 -11.35
C ASP A 236 -3.13 21.16 -10.55
N ILE A 237 -3.44 20.66 -9.38
CA ILE A 237 -2.51 19.90 -8.53
C ILE A 237 -2.46 18.44 -8.98
N LYS A 238 -3.62 17.79 -9.11
CA LYS A 238 -3.70 16.34 -9.40
C LYS A 238 -3.08 15.95 -10.73
N ARG A 239 -3.12 16.82 -11.74
CA ARG A 239 -2.47 16.54 -13.04
C ARG A 239 -0.96 16.28 -12.94
N HIS A 240 -0.30 16.79 -11.89
CA HIS A 240 1.13 16.59 -11.65
C HIS A 240 1.45 15.37 -10.79
N ILE A 241 0.45 14.74 -10.19
CA ILE A 241 0.59 13.67 -9.20
C ILE A 241 0.13 12.34 -9.76
N GLY A 242 0.99 11.32 -9.77
CA GLY A 242 0.58 9.92 -9.89
C GLY A 242 0.39 9.33 -8.50
N TYR A 243 -0.81 8.81 -8.20
CA TYR A 243 -1.14 8.35 -6.86
C TYR A 243 -1.68 6.92 -6.84
N VAL A 244 -1.14 6.11 -5.92
CA VAL A 244 -1.65 4.77 -5.61
C VAL A 244 -1.69 4.59 -4.10
N SER A 245 -2.82 4.09 -3.58
CA SER A 245 -2.95 3.72 -2.17
C SER A 245 -3.83 2.47 -2.00
N PRO A 246 -3.79 1.80 -0.82
CA PRO A 246 -4.72 0.73 -0.49
C PRO A 246 -6.18 1.20 -0.43
N GLU A 247 -6.42 2.44 0.01
CA GLU A 247 -7.74 3.06 0.06
C GLU A 247 -8.33 3.22 -1.34
N MET A 248 -7.53 3.73 -2.28
CA MET A 248 -7.94 3.85 -3.68
C MET A 248 -8.31 2.48 -4.26
N HIS A 249 -7.53 1.45 -4.00
CA HIS A 249 -7.82 0.09 -4.49
C HIS A 249 -9.19 -0.41 -3.98
N ARG A 250 -9.48 -0.23 -2.69
CA ARG A 250 -10.77 -0.65 -2.11
C ARG A 250 -11.95 0.17 -2.61
N ALA A 251 -11.73 1.46 -2.89
CA ALA A 251 -12.77 2.36 -3.37
C ALA A 251 -13.03 2.22 -4.88
N TYR A 252 -12.14 1.57 -5.62
CA TYR A 252 -12.25 1.47 -7.08
C TYR A 252 -13.18 0.31 -7.50
N LEU A 253 -14.49 0.52 -7.35
CA LEU A 253 -15.55 -0.46 -7.59
C LEU A 253 -16.22 -0.24 -8.96
N LYS A 254 -15.45 -0.01 -10.03
CA LYS A 254 -15.96 0.23 -11.37
C LYS A 254 -15.88 -1.02 -12.23
N ASP A 255 -17.02 -1.41 -12.80
CA ASP A 255 -17.13 -2.55 -13.71
C ASP A 255 -16.76 -2.12 -15.13
N LEU A 256 -15.47 -1.87 -15.34
CA LEU A 256 -14.88 -1.40 -16.60
C LEU A 256 -13.75 -2.34 -17.03
N PRO A 257 -13.41 -2.41 -18.33
CA PRO A 257 -12.22 -3.06 -18.82
C PRO A 257 -10.95 -2.51 -18.16
N ALA A 258 -9.95 -3.36 -17.94
CA ALA A 258 -8.70 -2.96 -17.29
C ALA A 258 -8.00 -1.80 -18.00
N ILE A 259 -8.05 -1.74 -19.33
CA ILE A 259 -7.50 -0.64 -20.13
C ILE A 259 -8.17 0.70 -19.80
N ASP A 260 -9.48 0.70 -19.55
CA ASP A 260 -10.24 1.90 -19.23
C ASP A 260 -9.96 2.39 -17.81
N ILE A 261 -9.64 1.45 -16.90
CA ILE A 261 -9.14 1.80 -15.57
C ILE A 261 -7.80 2.52 -15.69
N VAL A 262 -6.87 1.99 -16.49
CA VAL A 262 -5.57 2.64 -16.73
C VAL A 262 -5.76 4.01 -17.37
N ALA A 263 -6.61 4.11 -18.41
CA ALA A 263 -6.89 5.36 -19.11
C ALA A 263 -7.53 6.44 -18.22
N SER A 264 -8.30 6.05 -17.19
CA SER A 264 -8.87 7.00 -16.22
C SER A 264 -7.79 7.80 -15.47
N GLY A 265 -6.56 7.30 -15.44
CA GLY A 265 -5.40 8.00 -14.85
C GLY A 265 -4.97 9.24 -15.61
N LEU A 266 -5.29 9.36 -16.90
CA LEU A 266 -5.01 10.55 -17.71
C LEU A 266 -5.71 11.80 -17.17
N ASN A 267 -6.91 11.62 -16.58
CA ASN A 267 -7.74 12.70 -16.06
C ASN A 267 -7.98 12.59 -14.52
N ASP A 268 -7.29 11.68 -13.82
CA ASP A 268 -7.45 11.41 -12.38
C ASP A 268 -8.88 11.09 -11.94
N SER A 269 -9.71 10.59 -12.82
CA SER A 269 -11.09 10.23 -12.52
C SER A 269 -11.22 8.83 -11.93
N VAL A 270 -12.24 8.60 -11.09
CA VAL A 270 -12.64 7.26 -10.63
C VAL A 270 -13.66 6.72 -11.63
N GLY A 271 -13.18 6.05 -12.67
CA GLY A 271 -13.93 5.62 -13.84
C GLY A 271 -13.58 6.43 -15.09
N LEU A 272 -13.95 5.94 -16.26
CA LEU A 272 -13.66 6.57 -17.54
C LEU A 272 -14.83 7.45 -17.96
N TYR A 273 -14.67 8.77 -17.91
CA TYR A 273 -15.68 9.76 -18.33
C TYR A 273 -15.31 10.43 -19.66
N VAL A 274 -14.02 10.40 -20.01
CA VAL A 274 -13.50 10.92 -21.27
C VAL A 274 -12.74 9.81 -21.97
N HIS A 275 -13.18 9.43 -23.16
CA HIS A 275 -12.50 8.40 -23.94
C HIS A 275 -11.13 8.89 -24.40
N PRO A 276 -10.07 8.10 -24.20
CA PRO A 276 -8.74 8.47 -24.63
C PRO A 276 -8.65 8.49 -26.16
N ARG A 277 -7.87 9.43 -26.69
CA ARG A 277 -7.50 9.44 -28.11
C ARG A 277 -6.64 8.21 -28.43
N PRO A 278 -6.57 7.77 -29.70
CA PRO A 278 -5.78 6.59 -30.08
C PRO A 278 -4.34 6.60 -29.55
N GLU A 279 -3.67 7.77 -29.61
CA GLU A 279 -2.30 7.92 -29.11
C GLU A 279 -2.23 7.73 -27.59
N GLN A 280 -3.20 8.26 -26.87
CA GLN A 280 -3.30 8.09 -25.40
C GLN A 280 -3.61 6.64 -25.03
N ARG A 281 -4.45 5.97 -25.81
CA ARG A 281 -4.75 4.54 -25.63
C ARG A 281 -3.50 3.69 -25.84
N ALA A 282 -2.69 3.99 -26.85
CA ALA A 282 -1.41 3.31 -27.08
C ALA A 282 -0.45 3.47 -25.90
N VAL A 283 -0.42 4.65 -25.25
CA VAL A 283 0.36 4.86 -24.01
C VAL A 283 -0.17 3.99 -22.86
N CYS A 284 -1.50 3.87 -22.71
CA CYS A 284 -2.09 2.99 -21.72
C CYS A 284 -1.70 1.52 -21.96
N GLU A 285 -1.83 1.04 -23.20
CA GLU A 285 -1.44 -0.34 -23.57
C GLU A 285 0.05 -0.58 -23.33
N TRP A 286 0.90 0.39 -23.63
CA TRP A 286 2.34 0.30 -23.35
C TRP A 286 2.63 0.19 -21.87
N TRP A 287 2.00 0.99 -20.99
CA TRP A 287 2.18 0.85 -19.55
C TRP A 287 1.64 -0.49 -19.03
N MET A 288 0.54 -0.98 -19.60
CA MET A 288 0.06 -2.33 -19.25
C MET A 288 1.07 -3.41 -19.66
N ASP A 289 1.76 -3.26 -20.79
CA ASP A 289 2.83 -4.17 -21.20
C ASP A 289 4.04 -4.09 -20.26
N ILE A 290 4.45 -2.88 -19.86
CA ILE A 290 5.54 -2.67 -18.88
C ILE A 290 5.25 -3.41 -17.57
N PHE A 291 4.02 -3.29 -17.04
CA PHE A 291 3.59 -4.01 -15.84
C PHE A 291 3.25 -5.49 -16.08
N GLY A 292 3.33 -5.96 -17.33
CA GLY A 292 3.11 -7.34 -17.72
C GLY A 292 1.67 -7.81 -17.62
N ILE A 293 0.72 -6.89 -17.78
CA ILE A 293 -0.72 -7.12 -17.75
C ILE A 293 -1.42 -6.80 -19.09
N ALA A 294 -0.67 -6.70 -20.19
CA ALA A 294 -1.24 -6.40 -21.52
C ALA A 294 -2.34 -7.38 -21.94
N GLY A 295 -2.20 -8.66 -21.61
CA GLY A 295 -3.20 -9.70 -21.89
C GLY A 295 -4.53 -9.54 -21.12
N LEU A 296 -4.57 -8.62 -20.15
CA LEU A 296 -5.77 -8.38 -19.33
C LEU A 296 -6.58 -7.18 -19.78
N LYS A 297 -6.17 -6.47 -20.83
CA LYS A 297 -6.70 -5.17 -21.23
C LYS A 297 -8.22 -5.11 -21.40
N ASP A 298 -8.80 -6.18 -21.96
CA ASP A 298 -10.23 -6.26 -22.23
C ASP A 298 -11.03 -6.99 -21.14
N ARG A 299 -10.34 -7.49 -20.09
CA ARG A 299 -11.00 -8.14 -18.96
C ARG A 299 -11.54 -7.10 -17.98
N THR A 300 -12.74 -7.37 -17.46
CA THR A 300 -13.36 -6.54 -16.42
C THR A 300 -12.50 -6.46 -15.17
N PHE A 301 -12.21 -5.25 -14.71
CA PHE A 301 -11.35 -4.99 -13.54
C PHE A 301 -11.79 -5.75 -12.30
N LEU A 302 -13.08 -5.78 -11.99
CA LEU A 302 -13.62 -6.47 -10.80
C LEU A 302 -13.47 -8.00 -10.87
N LYS A 303 -13.21 -8.58 -12.04
CA LYS A 303 -12.96 -10.02 -12.23
C LYS A 303 -11.46 -10.36 -12.21
N LEU A 304 -10.59 -9.38 -12.07
CA LEU A 304 -9.16 -9.58 -11.91
C LEU A 304 -8.84 -9.99 -10.47
N SER A 305 -7.76 -10.72 -10.29
CA SER A 305 -7.20 -10.98 -8.95
C SER A 305 -6.76 -9.65 -8.30
N SER A 306 -6.67 -9.63 -6.97
CA SER A 306 -6.25 -8.45 -6.21
C SER A 306 -4.87 -7.93 -6.65
N GLY A 307 -3.92 -8.83 -6.97
CA GLY A 307 -2.62 -8.46 -7.52
C GLY A 307 -2.70 -7.82 -8.91
N GLU A 308 -3.49 -8.40 -9.83
CA GLU A 308 -3.73 -7.85 -11.16
C GLU A 308 -4.41 -6.48 -11.10
N GLN A 309 -5.41 -6.32 -10.21
CA GLN A 309 -6.05 -5.01 -9.95
C GLN A 309 -5.02 -3.99 -9.47
N ARG A 310 -4.12 -4.40 -8.58
CA ARG A 310 -3.05 -3.52 -8.07
C ARG A 310 -2.12 -3.07 -9.19
N LEU A 311 -1.70 -3.98 -10.08
CA LEU A 311 -0.87 -3.64 -11.24
C LEU A 311 -1.60 -2.68 -12.21
N CYS A 312 -2.90 -2.84 -12.42
CA CYS A 312 -3.70 -1.88 -13.21
C CYS A 312 -3.70 -0.48 -12.57
N LEU A 313 -3.87 -0.38 -11.25
CA LEU A 313 -3.85 0.90 -10.54
C LEU A 313 -2.45 1.53 -10.51
N LEU A 314 -1.39 0.71 -10.48
CA LEU A 314 -0.03 1.20 -10.67
C LEU A 314 0.12 1.76 -12.10
N ALA A 315 -0.20 1.01 -13.14
CA ALA A 315 -0.15 1.51 -14.52
C ALA A 315 -0.94 2.82 -14.69
N ARG A 316 -2.12 2.91 -14.06
CA ARG A 316 -2.93 4.14 -14.01
C ARG A 316 -2.19 5.34 -13.42
N ALA A 317 -1.37 5.15 -12.41
CA ALA A 317 -0.61 6.25 -11.80
C ALA A 317 0.53 6.75 -12.70
N PHE A 318 1.08 5.88 -13.54
CA PHE A 318 2.19 6.20 -14.45
C PHE A 318 1.76 6.77 -15.80
N VAL A 319 0.52 6.47 -16.24
CA VAL A 319 0.06 6.74 -17.62
C VAL A 319 0.15 8.20 -18.05
N LYS A 320 -0.01 9.12 -17.13
CA LYS A 320 0.07 10.57 -17.39
C LYS A 320 1.49 11.15 -17.23
N ASP A 321 2.49 10.29 -17.00
CA ASP A 321 3.89 10.70 -16.77
C ASP A 321 4.03 11.81 -15.71
N PRO A 322 3.61 11.55 -14.45
CA PRO A 322 3.56 12.57 -13.40
C PRO A 322 4.93 13.08 -13.01
N GLU A 323 5.02 14.33 -12.57
CA GLU A 323 6.22 14.93 -11.98
C GLU A 323 6.44 14.47 -10.53
N LEU A 324 5.37 14.22 -9.78
CA LEU A 324 5.40 13.66 -8.43
C LEU A 324 4.67 12.32 -8.40
N LEU A 325 5.38 11.27 -8.06
CA LEU A 325 4.83 9.93 -7.88
C LEU A 325 4.66 9.66 -6.38
N ILE A 326 3.41 9.43 -5.94
CA ILE A 326 3.08 9.09 -4.56
C ILE A 326 2.60 7.66 -4.51
N LEU A 327 3.33 6.83 -3.79
CA LEU A 327 3.11 5.39 -3.70
C LEU A 327 2.90 4.99 -2.24
N ASP A 328 1.66 4.71 -1.85
CA ASP A 328 1.34 4.21 -0.53
C ASP A 328 1.18 2.68 -0.57
N GLU A 329 2.15 1.98 0.01
CA GLU A 329 2.28 0.53 -0.01
C GLU A 329 2.11 -0.10 -1.40
N PRO A 330 2.86 0.34 -2.43
CA PRO A 330 2.60 -0.02 -3.82
C PRO A 330 2.76 -1.52 -4.10
N LEU A 331 3.61 -2.21 -3.37
CA LEU A 331 3.94 -3.63 -3.55
C LEU A 331 3.04 -4.58 -2.75
N HIS A 332 2.14 -3.99 -1.97
CA HIS A 332 1.21 -4.74 -1.13
C HIS A 332 0.29 -5.65 -1.98
N GLY A 333 0.21 -6.94 -1.62
CA GLY A 333 -0.65 -7.91 -2.30
C GLY A 333 -0.10 -8.45 -3.62
N LEU A 334 1.11 -8.07 -4.01
CA LEU A 334 1.82 -8.64 -5.15
C LEU A 334 2.63 -9.86 -4.72
N ASP A 335 2.71 -10.86 -5.60
CA ASP A 335 3.66 -11.97 -5.48
C ASP A 335 5.11 -11.48 -5.69
N ASP A 336 6.09 -12.31 -5.35
CA ASP A 336 7.51 -11.93 -5.39
C ASP A 336 7.99 -11.53 -6.79
N ARG A 337 7.44 -12.15 -7.87
CA ARG A 337 7.78 -11.82 -9.27
C ARG A 337 7.28 -10.42 -9.65
N ASN A 338 6.01 -10.14 -9.38
CA ASN A 338 5.40 -8.86 -9.70
C ASN A 338 5.92 -7.74 -8.79
N ARG A 339 6.28 -8.06 -7.55
CA ARG A 339 6.92 -7.13 -6.61
C ARG A 339 8.27 -6.67 -7.12
N GLN A 340 9.13 -7.60 -7.53
CA GLN A 340 10.45 -7.27 -8.08
C GLN A 340 10.31 -6.44 -9.36
N LEU A 341 9.49 -6.88 -10.33
CA LEU A 341 9.24 -6.13 -11.55
C LEU A 341 8.76 -4.70 -11.25
N THR A 342 7.78 -4.55 -10.35
CA THR A 342 7.23 -3.23 -9.99
C THR A 342 8.30 -2.33 -9.36
N ARG A 343 9.16 -2.88 -8.48
CA ARG A 343 10.26 -2.13 -7.88
C ARG A 343 11.25 -1.62 -8.94
N GLU A 344 11.58 -2.44 -9.93
CA GLU A 344 12.46 -2.06 -11.04
C GLU A 344 11.82 -1.00 -11.95
N ILE A 345 10.51 -1.10 -12.23
CA ILE A 345 9.76 -0.08 -12.97
C ILE A 345 9.80 1.26 -12.23
N ILE A 346 9.53 1.26 -10.92
CA ILE A 346 9.59 2.45 -10.07
C ILE A 346 11.01 3.05 -10.11
N SER A 347 12.05 2.21 -9.95
CA SER A 347 13.45 2.66 -10.02
C SER A 347 13.77 3.28 -11.39
N ALA A 348 13.41 2.61 -12.49
CA ALA A 348 13.67 3.12 -13.85
C ALA A 348 12.96 4.47 -14.09
N PHE A 349 11.68 4.57 -13.68
CA PHE A 349 10.91 5.82 -13.81
C PHE A 349 11.54 6.95 -13.00
N CYS A 350 11.91 6.69 -11.75
CA CYS A 350 12.43 7.68 -10.81
C CYS A 350 13.91 8.05 -11.04
N ARG A 351 14.65 7.32 -11.88
CA ARG A 351 16.00 7.73 -12.34
C ARG A 351 15.97 8.92 -13.29
N ARG A 352 14.81 9.23 -13.87
CA ARG A 352 14.62 10.46 -14.64
C ARG A 352 14.75 11.67 -13.72
N LYS A 353 15.49 12.70 -14.17
CA LYS A 353 15.80 13.90 -13.38
C LYS A 353 14.56 14.78 -13.09
N ASP A 354 13.53 14.64 -13.90
CA ASP A 354 12.27 15.38 -13.78
C ASP A 354 11.27 14.71 -12.83
N LYS A 355 11.60 13.60 -12.20
CA LYS A 355 10.69 12.83 -11.36
C LYS A 355 11.05 12.95 -9.88
N THR A 356 10.03 13.27 -9.10
CA THR A 356 10.07 13.30 -7.63
C THR A 356 9.19 12.14 -7.12
N MET A 357 9.53 11.54 -5.99
CA MET A 357 8.78 10.41 -5.44
C MET A 357 8.62 10.52 -3.92
N ILE A 358 7.45 10.13 -3.45
CA ILE A 358 7.18 9.85 -2.03
C ILE A 358 6.63 8.42 -1.96
N MET A 359 7.33 7.54 -1.25
CA MET A 359 6.92 6.15 -1.09
C MET A 359 6.74 5.81 0.38
N VAL A 360 5.60 5.21 0.70
CA VAL A 360 5.32 4.63 2.01
C VAL A 360 5.40 3.12 1.89
N THR A 361 6.18 2.48 2.76
CA THR A 361 6.20 1.03 2.95
C THR A 361 6.59 0.69 4.37
N HIS A 362 6.12 -0.46 4.85
CA HIS A 362 6.51 -1.03 6.15
C HIS A 362 7.73 -1.96 6.05
N TYR A 363 8.26 -2.18 4.85
CA TYR A 363 9.35 -3.10 4.57
C TYR A 363 10.53 -2.36 3.94
N ALA A 364 11.66 -2.32 4.64
CA ALA A 364 12.86 -1.63 4.14
C ALA A 364 13.38 -2.24 2.82
N GLU A 365 13.22 -3.56 2.64
CA GLU A 365 13.61 -4.28 1.45
C GLU A 365 12.76 -3.96 0.21
N GLU A 366 11.59 -3.36 0.40
CA GLU A 366 10.71 -2.91 -0.71
C GLU A 366 11.14 -1.56 -1.28
N LEU A 367 11.93 -0.80 -0.55
CA LEU A 367 12.41 0.50 -1.01
C LEU A 367 13.29 0.33 -2.25
N PRO A 368 13.03 1.09 -3.32
CA PRO A 368 13.90 1.11 -4.49
C PRO A 368 15.25 1.77 -4.16
N ASP A 369 16.27 1.41 -4.91
CA ASP A 369 17.65 1.90 -4.77
C ASP A 369 17.81 3.41 -5.02
N VAL A 370 16.80 4.05 -5.56
CA VAL A 370 16.77 5.48 -5.89
C VAL A 370 16.39 6.39 -4.72
N ILE A 371 16.02 5.85 -3.55
CA ILE A 371 15.66 6.65 -2.37
C ILE A 371 16.83 7.51 -1.94
N THR A 372 16.58 8.82 -1.77
CA THR A 372 17.59 9.82 -1.38
C THR A 372 17.35 10.40 0.02
N HIS A 373 16.11 10.38 0.50
CA HIS A 373 15.69 11.02 1.75
C HIS A 373 14.71 10.15 2.53
N ASN A 374 14.65 10.35 3.84
CA ASN A 374 13.70 9.67 4.72
C ASN A 374 13.00 10.67 5.63
N LEU A 375 11.67 10.51 5.77
CA LEU A 375 10.87 11.21 6.77
C LEU A 375 10.25 10.18 7.71
N PHE A 376 10.52 10.30 9.00
CA PHE A 376 9.93 9.43 10.02
C PHE A 376 8.88 10.19 10.81
N LEU A 377 7.61 9.78 10.71
CA LEU A 377 6.51 10.35 11.47
C LEU A 377 6.36 9.62 12.81
N LYS A 378 6.43 10.38 13.90
CA LYS A 378 6.14 9.89 15.25
C LYS A 378 4.65 10.03 15.54
N LYS A 379 4.09 9.03 16.22
CA LYS A 379 2.71 9.11 16.71
C LYS A 379 2.62 10.15 17.83
N ASN A 380 1.74 11.13 17.66
CA ASN A 380 1.42 12.04 18.74
C ASN A 380 0.59 11.31 19.80
N LYS A 381 1.03 11.36 21.05
CA LYS A 381 0.35 10.77 22.20
C LYS A 381 -0.90 11.57 22.57
#